data_b48b44efba0c6a36cc31806a9980a207
#
_entry.id   b48b44efba0c6a36cc31806a9980a207
#
_cell.length_a   1.000
_cell.length_b   1.000
_cell.length_c   1.000
_cell.angle_alpha   90.00
_cell.angle_beta   90.00
_cell.angle_gamma   90.00
#
_symmetry.space_group_name_H-M   'P 1'
#
loop_
_entity.id
_entity.type
_entity.pdbx_description
1 polymer ?
#
loop_
_entity_poly.entity_id
_entity_poly.type
_entity_poly.pdbx_seq_one_letter_code
_entity_poly.pdbx_strand_id
1 'polypeptide(L)'
;MTMNSIKNKIKSIDYHGFFQHIIQDYVKFPLYILTHPFKGYDDFKLENKGKISVALTYLLLLVITNAFSVTASGFLVSAPYIENFSIIRTFFLVVVPVVLITIGNWSITSLFEGKGKMIEIFKVICYSIIPLVWIGIPMTILSNFLIQEELAIYTAMNGIAVFFVGYMALFGLLVIHEYGLLKTIITIAFTAIAVALIIFIGLLILTLFQQLYGFIIQVYEEFIMRLS
;
A
#
# COMPACT_ATOMS: atom_id res chain seq x y z
N MET A 1 13.66 41.73 18.61
CA MET A 1 14.06 40.37 18.15
C MET A 1 14.70 40.58 16.77
N THR A 2 16.02 40.60 16.70
CA THR A 2 16.76 41.15 15.54
C THR A 2 16.84 40.15 14.39
N MET A 3 16.72 40.62 13.16
CA MET A 3 16.79 39.85 11.88
C MET A 3 18.03 38.93 11.79
N ASN A 4 19.10 39.25 12.53
CA ASN A 4 20.29 38.40 12.65
C ASN A 4 20.05 37.13 13.49
N SER A 5 19.14 37.13 14.48
CA SER A 5 18.78 35.97 15.27
C SER A 5 18.00 34.94 14.43
N ILE A 6 17.16 35.41 13.51
CA ILE A 6 16.39 34.55 12.59
C ILE A 6 17.34 33.97 11.51
N LYS A 7 18.26 34.75 10.97
CA LYS A 7 19.28 34.27 10.02
C LYS A 7 20.21 33.22 10.62
N ASN A 8 20.61 33.36 11.89
CA ASN A 8 21.44 32.37 12.57
C ASN A 8 20.66 31.08 12.92
N LYS A 9 19.37 31.18 13.19
CA LYS A 9 18.50 30.01 13.41
C LYS A 9 18.21 29.23 12.12
N ILE A 10 18.17 29.91 10.97
CA ILE A 10 18.02 29.28 9.65
C ILE A 10 19.35 28.64 9.20
N LYS A 11 20.48 29.21 9.58
CA LYS A 11 21.82 28.70 9.23
C LYS A 11 22.26 27.47 10.05
N SER A 12 21.50 27.11 11.11
CA SER A 12 21.76 25.93 11.97
C SER A 12 20.89 24.71 11.62
N ILE A 13 20.12 24.77 10.54
CA ILE A 13 19.49 23.56 9.99
C ILE A 13 20.59 22.82 9.25
N ASP A 14 21.10 21.76 9.88
CA ASP A 14 22.08 20.88 9.27
C ASP A 14 21.42 20.09 8.13
N TYR A 15 21.31 20.74 6.96
CA TYR A 15 20.70 20.13 5.76
C TYR A 15 21.38 18.82 5.38
N HIS A 16 22.67 18.67 5.72
CA HIS A 16 23.41 17.45 5.39
C HIS A 16 23.01 16.30 6.31
N GLY A 17 22.85 16.56 7.61
CA GLY A 17 22.35 15.58 8.57
C GLY A 17 20.90 15.19 8.28
N PHE A 18 20.03 16.16 7.99
CA PHE A 18 18.62 15.91 7.62
C PHE A 18 18.49 15.03 6.37
N PHE A 19 19.26 15.33 5.33
CA PHE A 19 19.24 14.55 4.08
C PHE A 19 19.78 13.12 4.28
N GLN A 20 20.81 12.97 5.10
CA GLN A 20 21.33 11.64 5.46
C GLN A 20 20.31 10.81 6.22
N HIS A 21 19.53 11.39 7.16
CA HIS A 21 18.45 10.71 7.86
C HIS A 21 17.34 10.26 6.91
N ILE A 22 16.96 11.11 5.95
CA ILE A 22 15.96 10.73 4.94
C ILE A 22 16.44 9.54 4.11
N ILE A 23 17.64 9.60 3.57
CA ILE A 23 18.20 8.48 2.78
C ILE A 23 18.29 7.21 3.62
N GLN A 24 18.66 7.33 4.88
CA GLN A 24 18.75 6.18 5.79
C GLN A 24 17.39 5.53 6.01
N ASP A 25 16.35 6.32 6.31
CA ASP A 25 15.03 5.79 6.65
C ASP A 25 14.25 5.32 5.42
N TYR A 26 14.35 6.06 4.30
CA TYR A 26 13.52 5.81 3.11
C TYR A 26 14.19 4.87 2.09
N VAL A 27 15.51 4.78 2.06
CA VAL A 27 16.19 3.95 1.06
C VAL A 27 17.00 2.84 1.72
N LYS A 28 17.93 3.17 2.62
CA LYS A 28 18.85 2.17 3.17
C LYS A 28 18.16 1.16 4.05
N PHE A 29 17.23 1.59 4.90
CA PHE A 29 16.54 0.69 5.81
C PHE A 29 15.57 -0.27 5.08
N PRO A 30 14.72 0.18 4.14
CA PRO A 30 13.93 -0.75 3.32
C PRO A 30 14.79 -1.72 2.48
N LEU A 31 15.91 -1.25 1.93
CA LEU A 31 16.85 -2.13 1.22
C LEU A 31 17.49 -3.16 2.15
N TYR A 32 17.80 -2.76 3.38
CA TYR A 32 18.32 -3.67 4.41
C TYR A 32 17.28 -4.74 4.77
N ILE A 33 16.01 -4.38 4.93
CA ILE A 33 14.92 -5.34 5.14
C ILE A 33 14.81 -6.32 3.98
N LEU A 34 14.90 -5.84 2.74
CA LEU A 34 14.81 -6.68 1.55
C LEU A 34 15.92 -7.73 1.47
N THR A 35 17.14 -7.36 1.87
CA THR A 35 18.32 -8.24 1.82
C THR A 35 18.48 -9.10 3.06
N HIS A 36 18.03 -8.64 4.21
CA HIS A 36 18.17 -9.30 5.52
C HIS A 36 16.82 -9.32 6.25
N PRO A 37 15.83 -10.08 5.78
CA PRO A 37 14.44 -9.93 6.22
C PRO A 37 14.24 -10.21 7.71
N PHE A 38 14.87 -11.23 8.27
CA PHE A 38 14.74 -11.55 9.70
C PHE A 38 15.30 -10.42 10.58
N LYS A 39 16.56 -10.07 10.41
CA LYS A 39 17.19 -8.99 11.20
C LYS A 39 16.54 -7.63 10.94
N GLY A 40 16.20 -7.36 9.69
CA GLY A 40 15.56 -6.11 9.30
C GLY A 40 14.20 -5.91 9.99
N TYR A 41 13.37 -6.96 10.07
CA TYR A 41 12.10 -6.89 10.77
C TYR A 41 12.22 -7.01 12.29
N ASP A 42 13.28 -7.64 12.81
CA ASP A 42 13.61 -7.56 14.25
C ASP A 42 13.94 -6.12 14.64
N ASP A 43 14.84 -5.46 13.90
CA ASP A 43 15.17 -4.04 14.11
C ASP A 43 13.93 -3.14 13.94
N PHE A 44 13.07 -3.47 12.97
CA PHE A 44 11.81 -2.76 12.69
C PHE A 44 10.89 -2.76 13.92
N LYS A 45 10.77 -3.90 14.60
CA LYS A 45 9.89 -4.09 15.77
C LYS A 45 10.58 -3.63 17.07
N LEU A 46 11.77 -4.15 17.36
CA LEU A 46 12.43 -3.98 18.65
C LEU A 46 13.07 -2.60 18.79
N GLU A 47 13.72 -2.10 17.74
CA GLU A 47 14.38 -0.79 17.75
C GLU A 47 13.47 0.35 17.23
N ASN A 48 12.19 0.06 16.95
CA ASN A 48 11.24 1.02 16.38
C ASN A 48 11.74 1.73 15.10
N LYS A 49 12.63 1.08 14.33
CA LYS A 49 13.12 1.63 13.06
C LYS A 49 12.03 1.68 11.99
N GLY A 50 10.97 0.87 12.13
CA GLY A 50 9.79 0.92 11.28
C GLY A 50 8.94 2.17 11.54
N LYS A 51 9.17 3.25 10.79
CA LYS A 51 8.50 4.53 10.95
C LYS A 51 7.17 4.57 10.20
N ILE A 52 6.12 5.07 10.85
CA ILE A 52 4.80 5.24 10.22
C ILE A 52 4.84 6.29 9.10
N SER A 53 5.67 7.32 9.23
CA SER A 53 5.85 8.33 8.19
C SER A 53 6.38 7.73 6.88
N VAL A 54 7.34 6.80 6.96
CA VAL A 54 7.85 6.07 5.80
C VAL A 54 6.77 5.19 5.18
N ALA A 55 6.01 4.46 6.01
CA ALA A 55 4.90 3.62 5.57
C ALA A 55 3.85 4.42 4.78
N LEU A 56 3.39 5.55 5.33
CA LEU A 56 2.42 6.42 4.66
C LEU A 56 2.98 7.04 3.38
N THR A 57 4.24 7.47 3.40
CA THR A 57 4.88 8.03 2.20
C THR A 57 4.94 7.00 1.07
N TYR A 58 5.32 5.75 1.35
CA TYR A 58 5.37 4.71 0.31
C TYR A 58 3.98 4.28 -0.17
N LEU A 59 2.97 4.31 0.70
CA LEU A 59 1.58 4.09 0.29
C LEU A 59 1.13 5.17 -0.70
N LEU A 60 1.42 6.45 -0.42
CA LEU A 60 1.14 7.56 -1.33
C LEU A 60 1.98 7.49 -2.61
N LEU A 61 3.26 7.15 -2.50
CA LEU A 61 4.13 6.95 -3.66
C LEU A 61 3.62 5.83 -4.56
N LEU A 62 3.05 4.75 -4.01
CA LEU A 62 2.45 3.70 -4.82
C LEU A 62 1.23 4.20 -5.59
N VAL A 63 0.39 5.05 -4.98
CA VAL A 63 -0.73 5.70 -5.71
C VAL A 63 -0.20 6.54 -6.87
N ILE A 64 0.84 7.35 -6.62
CA ILE A 64 1.48 8.18 -7.65
C ILE A 64 2.12 7.30 -8.74
N THR A 65 2.80 6.22 -8.36
CA THR A 65 3.42 5.27 -9.30
C THR A 65 2.38 4.63 -10.20
N ASN A 66 1.23 4.19 -9.65
CA ASN A 66 0.14 3.65 -10.45
C ASN A 66 -0.47 4.71 -11.39
N ALA A 67 -0.70 5.93 -10.90
CA ALA A 67 -1.17 7.03 -11.72
C ALA A 67 -0.18 7.35 -12.86
N PHE A 68 1.11 7.42 -12.54
CA PHE A 68 2.19 7.63 -13.50
C PHE A 68 2.26 6.48 -14.53
N SER A 69 2.15 5.24 -14.08
CA SER A 69 2.13 4.09 -14.97
C SER A 69 0.98 4.16 -15.98
N VAL A 70 -0.24 4.49 -15.56
CA VAL A 70 -1.39 4.60 -16.48
C VAL A 70 -1.23 5.74 -17.47
N THR A 71 -0.67 6.88 -17.06
CA THR A 71 -0.62 8.10 -17.90
C THR A 71 0.65 8.23 -18.73
N ALA A 72 1.76 7.63 -18.30
CA ALA A 72 3.08 7.81 -18.90
C ALA A 72 3.70 6.52 -19.45
N SER A 73 3.02 5.37 -19.41
CA SER A 73 3.50 4.15 -20.05
C SER A 73 3.42 4.24 -21.58
N GLY A 74 4.35 3.54 -22.23
CA GLY A 74 4.37 3.42 -23.70
C GLY A 74 3.11 2.76 -24.23
N PHE A 75 2.77 3.07 -25.48
CA PHE A 75 1.56 2.62 -26.18
C PHE A 75 1.34 1.10 -26.11
N LEU A 76 2.41 0.32 -26.18
CA LEU A 76 2.33 -1.14 -26.16
C LEU A 76 1.83 -1.71 -24.82
N VAL A 77 2.00 -0.94 -23.73
CA VAL A 77 1.65 -1.36 -22.36
C VAL A 77 0.34 -0.75 -21.89
N SER A 78 0.02 0.50 -22.25
CA SER A 78 -1.07 1.27 -21.67
C SER A 78 -2.33 1.39 -22.53
N ALA A 79 -2.33 0.88 -23.76
CA ALA A 79 -3.30 1.20 -24.80
C ALA A 79 -4.81 1.16 -24.46
N PRO A 80 -5.35 0.32 -23.55
CA PRO A 80 -6.81 0.30 -23.32
C PRO A 80 -7.30 1.14 -22.14
N TYR A 81 -6.44 1.77 -21.32
CA TYR A 81 -6.85 2.27 -20.00
C TYR A 81 -6.88 3.78 -19.81
N ILE A 82 -6.43 4.57 -20.79
CA ILE A 82 -6.26 6.04 -20.64
C ILE A 82 -7.60 6.77 -20.59
N GLU A 83 -8.62 6.33 -21.34
CA GLU A 83 -9.88 7.05 -21.48
C GLU A 83 -10.70 7.18 -20.19
N ASN A 84 -10.51 6.28 -19.20
CA ASN A 84 -11.26 6.25 -17.95
C ASN A 84 -10.37 6.42 -16.70
N PHE A 85 -9.22 7.10 -16.84
CA PHE A 85 -8.33 7.32 -15.69
C PHE A 85 -8.94 8.29 -14.68
N SER A 86 -8.96 7.88 -13.40
CA SER A 86 -9.33 8.72 -12.27
C SER A 86 -8.36 8.51 -11.12
N ILE A 87 -7.72 9.58 -10.68
CA ILE A 87 -6.80 9.56 -9.54
C ILE A 87 -7.49 9.11 -8.24
N ILE A 88 -8.76 9.48 -8.07
CA ILE A 88 -9.56 9.09 -6.91
C ILE A 88 -9.78 7.58 -6.92
N ARG A 89 -10.14 7.01 -8.06
CA ARG A 89 -10.30 5.56 -8.23
C ARG A 89 -8.98 4.83 -7.94
N THR A 90 -7.87 5.33 -8.46
CA THR A 90 -6.52 4.77 -8.23
C THR A 90 -6.15 4.82 -6.75
N PHE A 91 -6.45 5.91 -6.07
CA PHE A 91 -6.24 6.05 -4.63
C PHE A 91 -6.99 4.95 -3.86
N PHE A 92 -8.28 4.78 -4.11
CA PHE A 92 -9.06 3.75 -3.43
C PHE A 92 -8.61 2.33 -3.78
N LEU A 93 -8.24 2.07 -5.04
CA LEU A 93 -7.74 0.76 -5.47
C LEU A 93 -6.42 0.35 -4.79
N VAL A 94 -5.61 1.32 -4.35
CA VAL A 94 -4.35 1.06 -3.63
C VAL A 94 -4.58 1.02 -2.12
N VAL A 95 -5.28 2.01 -1.56
CA VAL A 95 -5.39 2.19 -0.11
C VAL A 95 -6.33 1.17 0.51
N VAL A 96 -7.49 0.90 -0.13
CA VAL A 96 -8.50 -0.01 0.43
C VAL A 96 -7.96 -1.43 0.62
N PRO A 97 -7.27 -2.07 -0.35
CA PRO A 97 -6.68 -3.39 -0.12
C PRO A 97 -5.67 -3.42 1.03
N VAL A 98 -4.81 -2.40 1.15
CA VAL A 98 -3.82 -2.31 2.26
C VAL A 98 -4.52 -2.27 3.61
N VAL A 99 -5.58 -1.47 3.74
CA VAL A 99 -6.38 -1.37 4.97
C VAL A 99 -7.11 -2.68 5.25
N LEU A 100 -7.75 -3.28 4.24
CA LEU A 100 -8.48 -4.53 4.40
C LEU A 100 -7.57 -5.69 4.79
N ILE A 101 -6.39 -5.82 4.17
CA ILE A 101 -5.40 -6.83 4.53
C ILE A 101 -4.92 -6.61 5.98
N THR A 102 -4.70 -5.36 6.37
CA THR A 102 -4.30 -5.03 7.74
C THR A 102 -5.35 -5.45 8.76
N ILE A 103 -6.62 -5.09 8.54
CA ILE A 103 -7.73 -5.43 9.43
C ILE A 103 -7.97 -6.95 9.44
N GLY A 104 -8.00 -7.58 8.26
CA GLY A 104 -8.19 -9.02 8.13
C GLY A 104 -7.08 -9.82 8.81
N ASN A 105 -5.81 -9.42 8.60
CA ASN A 105 -4.68 -10.08 9.27
C ASN A 105 -4.73 -9.89 10.78
N TRP A 106 -4.98 -8.68 11.27
CA TRP A 106 -5.12 -8.43 12.69
C TRP A 106 -6.25 -9.25 13.32
N SER A 107 -7.41 -9.35 12.66
CA SER A 107 -8.55 -10.14 13.16
C SER A 107 -8.20 -11.62 13.27
N ILE A 108 -7.58 -12.19 12.23
CA ILE A 108 -7.18 -13.61 12.22
C ILE A 108 -6.07 -13.87 13.23
N THR A 109 -5.02 -13.04 13.24
CA THR A 109 -3.89 -13.27 14.14
C THR A 109 -4.24 -13.08 15.61
N SER A 110 -5.26 -12.28 15.92
CA SER A 110 -5.82 -12.20 17.28
C SER A 110 -6.42 -13.53 17.76
N LEU A 111 -6.97 -14.37 16.85
CA LEU A 111 -7.46 -15.70 17.15
C LEU A 111 -6.31 -16.74 17.27
N PHE A 112 -5.19 -16.49 16.59
CA PHE A 112 -4.03 -17.39 16.56
C PHE A 112 -2.90 -16.97 17.52
N GLU A 113 -3.22 -16.16 18.54
CA GLU A 113 -2.24 -15.67 19.54
C GLU A 113 -1.07 -14.89 18.92
N GLY A 114 -1.32 -14.11 17.89
CA GLY A 114 -0.32 -13.24 17.27
C GLY A 114 0.03 -12.05 18.14
N LYS A 115 1.33 -11.73 18.25
CA LYS A 115 1.80 -10.63 19.09
C LYS A 115 1.81 -9.26 18.38
N GLY A 116 1.62 -9.24 17.06
CA GLY A 116 1.65 -8.03 16.25
C GLY A 116 0.48 -7.09 16.53
N LYS A 117 0.76 -5.82 16.75
CA LYS A 117 -0.25 -4.77 16.87
C LYS A 117 -0.75 -4.36 15.49
N MET A 118 -1.99 -3.92 15.37
CA MET A 118 -2.59 -3.47 14.11
C MET A 118 -1.72 -2.43 13.38
N ILE A 119 -1.12 -1.48 14.10
CA ILE A 119 -0.23 -0.46 13.52
C ILE A 119 1.08 -1.06 12.99
N GLU A 120 1.58 -2.13 13.61
CA GLU A 120 2.79 -2.82 13.15
C GLU A 120 2.50 -3.60 11.88
N ILE A 121 1.35 -4.30 11.83
CA ILE A 121 0.87 -5.00 10.62
C ILE A 121 0.72 -4.01 9.47
N PHE A 122 0.06 -2.87 9.70
CA PHE A 122 -0.09 -1.81 8.70
C PHE A 122 1.26 -1.33 8.17
N LYS A 123 2.21 -1.04 9.06
CA LYS A 123 3.56 -0.65 8.67
C LYS A 123 4.25 -1.73 7.83
N VAL A 124 4.15 -3.00 8.22
CA VAL A 124 4.74 -4.11 7.44
C VAL A 124 4.16 -4.19 6.05
N ILE A 125 2.84 -4.14 5.90
CA ILE A 125 2.18 -4.18 4.59
C ILE A 125 2.65 -2.99 3.72
N CYS A 126 2.72 -1.78 4.30
CA CYS A 126 3.22 -0.61 3.58
C CYS A 126 4.72 -0.70 3.21
N TYR A 127 5.55 -1.32 4.02
CA TYR A 127 6.96 -1.56 3.66
C TYR A 127 7.09 -2.65 2.59
N SER A 128 6.20 -3.63 2.60
CA SER A 128 6.22 -4.71 1.61
C SER A 128 5.91 -4.24 0.19
N ILE A 129 5.18 -3.13 0.01
CA ILE A 129 4.86 -2.58 -1.31
C ILE A 129 6.00 -1.73 -1.93
N ILE A 130 7.09 -1.46 -1.19
CA ILE A 130 8.21 -0.62 -1.65
C ILE A 130 8.81 -1.11 -2.98
N PRO A 131 9.03 -2.42 -3.22
CA PRO A 131 9.54 -2.91 -4.48
C PRO A 131 8.69 -2.53 -5.71
N LEU A 132 7.36 -2.40 -5.53
CA LEU A 132 6.47 -1.94 -6.60
C LEU A 132 6.76 -0.50 -7.03
N VAL A 133 7.11 0.36 -6.07
CA VAL A 133 7.49 1.75 -6.35
C VAL A 133 8.86 1.81 -7.03
N TRP A 134 9.85 1.09 -6.46
CA TRP A 134 11.22 1.12 -6.96
C TRP A 134 11.40 0.51 -8.35
N ILE A 135 10.64 -0.53 -8.67
CA ILE A 135 10.67 -1.16 -9.99
C ILE A 135 9.66 -0.49 -10.92
N GLY A 136 8.47 -0.12 -10.44
CA GLY A 136 7.40 0.44 -11.25
C GLY A 136 7.75 1.75 -11.92
N ILE A 137 8.40 2.71 -11.21
CA ILE A 137 8.80 3.99 -11.81
C ILE A 137 9.79 3.81 -12.96
N PRO A 138 10.94 3.12 -12.81
CA PRO A 138 11.87 2.86 -13.91
C PRO A 138 11.23 2.08 -15.06
N MET A 139 10.40 1.07 -14.75
CA MET A 139 9.74 0.26 -15.77
C MET A 139 8.71 1.05 -16.56
N THR A 140 8.00 2.00 -15.95
CA THR A 140 7.10 2.92 -16.66
C THR A 140 7.88 3.79 -17.65
N ILE A 141 9.03 4.31 -17.26
CA ILE A 141 9.88 5.11 -18.16
C ILE A 141 10.41 4.22 -19.31
N LEU A 142 10.93 3.03 -18.96
CA LEU A 142 11.48 2.08 -19.92
C LEU A 142 10.42 1.61 -20.94
N SER A 143 9.16 1.48 -20.53
CA SER A 143 8.07 1.03 -21.40
C SER A 143 7.88 1.86 -22.67
N ASN A 144 8.32 3.14 -22.66
CA ASN A 144 8.25 4.02 -23.83
C ASN A 144 9.29 3.71 -24.91
N PHE A 145 10.31 2.93 -24.59
CA PHE A 145 11.40 2.56 -25.49
C PHE A 145 11.34 1.10 -25.91
N LEU A 146 10.44 0.29 -25.31
CA LEU A 146 10.32 -1.13 -25.58
C LEU A 146 9.65 -1.41 -26.93
N ILE A 147 10.15 -2.41 -27.63
CA ILE A 147 9.50 -3.01 -28.78
C ILE A 147 8.67 -4.24 -28.36
N GLN A 148 7.80 -4.73 -29.24
CA GLN A 148 6.87 -5.82 -28.92
C GLN A 148 7.56 -7.10 -28.42
N GLU A 149 8.75 -7.38 -28.92
CA GLU A 149 9.55 -8.55 -28.53
C GLU A 149 10.12 -8.44 -27.12
N GLU A 150 10.27 -7.22 -26.59
CA GLU A 150 10.84 -6.93 -25.27
C GLU A 150 9.78 -6.83 -24.15
N LEU A 151 8.49 -6.91 -24.48
CA LEU A 151 7.40 -6.87 -23.49
C LEU A 151 7.53 -7.96 -22.42
N ALA A 152 8.16 -9.08 -22.76
CA ALA A 152 8.46 -10.14 -21.80
C ALA A 152 9.35 -9.65 -20.63
N ILE A 153 10.31 -8.77 -20.92
CA ILE A 153 11.20 -8.18 -19.91
C ILE A 153 10.39 -7.28 -18.94
N TYR A 154 9.51 -6.45 -19.51
CA TYR A 154 8.63 -5.60 -18.74
C TYR A 154 7.75 -6.42 -17.78
N THR A 155 7.11 -7.47 -18.29
CA THR A 155 6.26 -8.37 -17.50
C THR A 155 7.06 -9.11 -16.43
N ALA A 156 8.25 -9.61 -16.77
CA ALA A 156 9.13 -10.29 -15.83
C ALA A 156 9.57 -9.39 -14.68
N MET A 157 9.95 -8.15 -14.97
CA MET A 157 10.37 -7.17 -13.94
C MET A 157 9.22 -6.81 -12.98
N ASN A 158 8.00 -6.61 -13.53
CA ASN A 158 6.82 -6.42 -12.68
C ASN A 158 6.50 -7.68 -11.84
N GLY A 159 6.66 -8.87 -12.42
CA GLY A 159 6.55 -10.14 -11.69
C GLY A 159 7.54 -10.25 -10.52
N ILE A 160 8.78 -9.83 -10.74
CA ILE A 160 9.82 -9.76 -9.69
C ILE A 160 9.41 -8.77 -8.59
N ALA A 161 8.86 -7.62 -8.94
CA ALA A 161 8.37 -6.65 -7.96
C ALA A 161 7.27 -7.27 -7.07
N VAL A 162 6.29 -7.95 -7.66
CA VAL A 162 5.21 -8.64 -6.95
C VAL A 162 5.75 -9.78 -6.06
N PHE A 163 6.72 -10.54 -6.57
CA PHE A 163 7.39 -11.58 -5.77
C PHE A 163 8.04 -10.99 -4.50
N PHE A 164 8.75 -9.87 -4.63
CA PHE A 164 9.35 -9.20 -3.47
C PHE A 164 8.30 -8.64 -2.49
N VAL A 165 7.14 -8.20 -2.96
CA VAL A 165 6.02 -7.84 -2.06
C VAL A 165 5.61 -9.03 -1.20
N GLY A 166 5.35 -10.18 -1.82
CA GLY A 166 4.99 -11.41 -1.10
C GLY A 166 6.07 -11.86 -0.13
N TYR A 167 7.33 -11.80 -0.57
CA TYR A 167 8.50 -12.11 0.25
C TYR A 167 8.58 -11.20 1.49
N MET A 168 8.55 -9.89 1.33
CA MET A 168 8.62 -8.94 2.44
C MET A 168 7.41 -9.05 3.37
N ALA A 169 6.21 -9.23 2.84
CA ALA A 169 5.00 -9.42 3.64
C ALA A 169 5.07 -10.68 4.49
N LEU A 170 5.50 -11.80 3.90
CA LEU A 170 5.63 -13.09 4.60
C LEU A 170 6.61 -12.99 5.77
N PHE A 171 7.83 -12.52 5.52
CA PHE A 171 8.84 -12.40 6.59
C PHE A 171 8.48 -11.33 7.61
N GLY A 172 7.89 -10.22 7.18
CA GLY A 172 7.43 -9.18 8.08
C GLY A 172 6.35 -9.66 9.04
N LEU A 173 5.33 -10.35 8.55
CA LEU A 173 4.29 -10.92 9.39
C LEU A 173 4.82 -12.04 10.30
N LEU A 174 5.74 -12.87 9.80
CA LEU A 174 6.39 -13.93 10.58
C LEU A 174 7.08 -13.34 11.82
N VAL A 175 7.91 -12.31 11.63
CA VAL A 175 8.68 -11.71 12.71
C VAL A 175 7.78 -10.92 13.66
N ILE A 176 6.83 -10.13 13.14
CA ILE A 176 5.97 -9.32 14.01
C ILE A 176 5.09 -10.18 14.91
N HIS A 177 4.54 -11.28 14.39
CA HIS A 177 3.70 -12.18 15.17
C HIS A 177 4.50 -13.21 15.97
N GLU A 178 5.82 -13.30 15.77
CA GLU A 178 6.70 -14.32 16.35
C GLU A 178 6.23 -15.73 16.01
N TYR A 179 5.79 -15.94 14.77
CA TYR A 179 5.30 -17.22 14.28
C TYR A 179 6.41 -18.05 13.63
N GLY A 180 6.21 -19.36 13.58
CA GLY A 180 6.94 -20.21 12.65
C GLY A 180 6.41 -20.05 11.23
N LEU A 181 7.20 -20.42 10.23
CA LEU A 181 6.89 -20.23 8.80
C LEU A 181 5.55 -20.87 8.42
N LEU A 182 5.27 -22.10 8.85
CA LEU A 182 4.02 -22.79 8.56
C LEU A 182 2.80 -22.05 9.12
N LYS A 183 2.88 -21.60 10.39
CA LYS A 183 1.80 -20.84 11.04
C LYS A 183 1.55 -19.52 10.31
N THR A 184 2.60 -18.84 9.85
CA THR A 184 2.48 -17.60 9.06
C THR A 184 1.78 -17.86 7.73
N ILE A 185 2.12 -18.89 6.98
CA ILE A 185 1.45 -19.23 5.71
C ILE A 185 -0.04 -19.53 5.95
N ILE A 186 -0.36 -20.29 6.98
CA ILE A 186 -1.73 -20.62 7.34
C ILE A 186 -2.50 -19.33 7.70
N THR A 187 -1.94 -18.44 8.52
CA THR A 187 -2.60 -17.19 8.90
C THR A 187 -2.77 -16.24 7.72
N ILE A 188 -1.83 -16.20 6.76
CA ILE A 188 -1.98 -15.42 5.53
C ILE A 188 -3.15 -15.98 4.68
N ALA A 189 -3.26 -17.31 4.56
CA ALA A 189 -4.38 -17.92 3.84
C ALA A 189 -5.72 -17.59 4.50
N PHE A 190 -5.84 -17.70 5.83
CA PHE A 190 -7.04 -17.28 6.56
C PHE A 190 -7.30 -15.77 6.47
N THR A 191 -6.25 -14.95 6.42
CA THR A 191 -6.39 -13.50 6.18
C THR A 191 -7.05 -13.22 4.84
N ALA A 192 -6.68 -13.94 3.78
CA ALA A 192 -7.32 -13.78 2.47
C ALA A 192 -8.82 -14.12 2.53
N ILE A 193 -9.20 -15.18 3.24
CA ILE A 193 -10.61 -15.57 3.46
C ILE A 193 -11.32 -14.48 4.28
N ALA A 194 -10.70 -13.98 5.35
CA ALA A 194 -11.28 -12.91 6.17
C ALA A 194 -11.52 -11.63 5.36
N VAL A 195 -10.56 -11.23 4.53
CA VAL A 195 -10.70 -10.07 3.64
C VAL A 195 -11.86 -10.27 2.66
N ALA A 196 -11.99 -11.46 2.05
CA ALA A 196 -13.10 -11.78 1.16
C ALA A 196 -14.45 -11.67 1.88
N LEU A 197 -14.55 -12.17 3.12
CA LEU A 197 -15.76 -12.05 3.94
C LEU A 197 -16.08 -10.59 4.30
N ILE A 198 -15.09 -9.79 4.65
CA ILE A 198 -15.27 -8.36 4.94
C ILE A 198 -15.82 -7.63 3.71
N ILE A 199 -15.25 -7.89 2.53
CA ILE A 199 -15.72 -7.33 1.26
C ILE A 199 -17.16 -7.78 0.99
N PHE A 200 -17.46 -9.06 1.13
CA PHE A 200 -18.80 -9.61 0.91
C PHE A 200 -19.86 -8.95 1.82
N ILE A 201 -19.58 -8.85 3.12
CA ILE A 201 -20.48 -8.19 4.08
C ILE A 201 -20.62 -6.70 3.74
N GLY A 202 -19.53 -6.02 3.38
CA GLY A 202 -19.56 -4.63 2.95
C GLY A 202 -20.47 -4.41 1.73
N LEU A 203 -20.40 -5.28 0.73
CA LEU A 203 -21.26 -5.23 -0.44
C LEU A 203 -22.73 -5.49 -0.10
N LEU A 204 -23.02 -6.44 0.81
CA LEU A 204 -24.39 -6.66 1.29
C LEU A 204 -24.97 -5.42 1.96
N ILE A 205 -24.20 -4.78 2.85
CA ILE A 205 -24.61 -3.55 3.52
C ILE A 205 -24.87 -2.43 2.49
N LEU A 206 -23.99 -2.24 1.52
CA LEU A 206 -24.17 -1.26 0.45
C LEU A 206 -25.46 -1.53 -0.35
N THR A 207 -25.73 -2.78 -0.68
CA THR A 207 -26.95 -3.17 -1.39
C THR A 207 -28.21 -2.85 -0.58
N LEU A 208 -28.18 -3.13 0.74
CA LEU A 208 -29.30 -2.77 1.63
C LEU A 208 -29.53 -1.26 1.68
N PHE A 209 -28.48 -0.46 1.77
CA PHE A 209 -28.59 0.99 1.73
C PHE A 209 -29.16 1.50 0.40
N GLN A 210 -28.74 0.93 -0.73
CA GLN A 210 -29.29 1.28 -2.05
C GLN A 210 -30.79 0.94 -2.15
N GLN A 211 -31.21 -0.22 -1.64
CA GLN A 211 -32.62 -0.62 -1.63
C GLN A 211 -33.46 0.31 -0.74
N LEU A 212 -32.96 0.64 0.45
CA LEU A 212 -33.66 1.56 1.35
C LEU A 212 -33.81 2.96 0.73
N TYR A 213 -32.73 3.47 0.12
CA TYR A 213 -32.76 4.76 -0.57
C TYR A 213 -33.75 4.77 -1.73
N GLY A 214 -33.74 3.73 -2.57
CA GLY A 214 -34.69 3.58 -3.67
C GLY A 214 -36.16 3.52 -3.18
N PHE A 215 -36.41 2.79 -2.09
CA PHE A 215 -37.74 2.74 -1.49
C PHE A 215 -38.22 4.12 -1.00
N ILE A 216 -37.35 4.89 -0.32
CA ILE A 216 -37.68 6.23 0.16
C ILE A 216 -38.04 7.15 -1.02
N ILE A 217 -37.27 7.11 -2.11
CA ILE A 217 -37.57 7.91 -3.31
C ILE A 217 -38.94 7.53 -3.91
N GLN A 218 -39.21 6.23 -4.07
CA GLN A 218 -40.48 5.75 -4.62
C GLN A 218 -41.68 6.23 -3.78
N VAL A 219 -41.60 6.12 -2.46
CA VAL A 219 -42.63 6.61 -1.54
C VAL A 219 -42.84 8.12 -1.69
N TYR A 220 -41.73 8.88 -1.79
CA TYR A 220 -41.78 10.32 -1.98
C TYR A 220 -42.44 10.72 -3.30
N GLU A 221 -42.07 10.07 -4.41
CA GLU A 221 -42.68 10.31 -5.74
C GLU A 221 -44.17 9.96 -5.76
N GLU A 222 -44.57 8.83 -5.16
CA GLU A 222 -45.97 8.44 -5.05
C GLU A 222 -46.78 9.45 -4.24
N PHE A 223 -46.20 9.97 -3.16
CA PHE A 223 -46.85 10.98 -2.32
C PHE A 223 -47.07 12.29 -3.08
N ILE A 224 -46.09 12.75 -3.86
CA ILE A 224 -46.24 13.96 -4.68
C ILE A 224 -47.31 13.76 -5.78
N MET A 225 -47.30 12.61 -6.46
CA MET A 225 -48.30 12.33 -7.51
C MET A 225 -49.75 12.29 -6.98
N ARG A 226 -49.95 11.92 -5.71
CA ARG A 226 -51.29 11.92 -5.10
C ARG A 226 -51.72 13.31 -4.63
N LEU A 227 -50.82 14.26 -4.46
CA LEU A 227 -51.14 15.64 -4.04
C LEU A 227 -51.27 16.61 -5.20
N SER A 228 -50.86 16.23 -6.40
CA SER A 228 -51.02 17.00 -7.65
C SER A 228 -52.28 16.58 -8.40
#